data_270ec1757642a18fdb3474ee409d703f
#
_entry.id   270ec1757642a18fdb3474ee409d703f
#
_cell.length_a   1.000
_cell.length_b   1.000
_cell.length_c   1.000
_cell.angle_alpha   90.00
_cell.angle_beta   90.00
_cell.angle_gamma   90.00
#
_symmetry.space_group_name_H-M   'P 1'
#
loop_
_entity.id
_entity.type
_entity.pdbx_description
1 polymer ?
#
loop_
_entity_poly.entity_id
_entity_poly.type
_entity_poly.pdbx_seq_one_letter_code
_entity_poly.pdbx_strand_id
1 'polypeptide(L)'
;WGGDTIFTQVSAKKGTGVPELLETMLLVADMQELKANPDTNASGTVIEAKLDKGRGPVATLLVQRGTLHTGDSVVVGTSYGRVRKMTNDRGMEIKHAEPSCPVEIIGLNEVPRAGDVFMSYDSYKKAAEIAGHRLDKQIEKERNSTSAMSLEDLAKKIDEGDVQEINVLIKADVQGSAEALKASMEKLEVDGNVRINVIRSTVG
;
A
#
# COMPACT_ATOMS: atom_id res chain seq x y z
N TRP A 1 5.75 -5.24 29.13
CA TRP A 1 6.50 -6.34 29.77
C TRP A 1 5.57 -7.15 30.66
N GLY A 2 5.59 -8.50 30.51
CA GLY A 2 4.84 -9.41 31.37
C GLY A 2 3.48 -9.87 30.86
N GLY A 3 3.21 -9.79 29.56
CA GLY A 3 2.08 -10.45 28.92
C GLY A 3 2.44 -11.83 28.38
N ASP A 4 1.53 -12.42 27.61
CA ASP A 4 1.70 -13.73 26.95
C ASP A 4 2.60 -13.69 25.70
N THR A 5 3.32 -12.58 25.49
CA THR A 5 4.20 -12.41 24.31
C THR A 5 5.45 -13.25 24.47
N ILE A 6 5.72 -14.12 23.52
CA ILE A 6 6.91 -14.98 23.49
C ILE A 6 8.09 -14.18 22.96
N PHE A 7 9.23 -14.24 23.67
CA PHE A 7 10.46 -13.54 23.31
C PHE A 7 11.51 -14.53 22.82
N THR A 8 12.10 -14.25 21.66
CA THR A 8 13.21 -15.02 21.09
C THR A 8 14.40 -14.12 20.86
N GLN A 9 15.58 -14.51 21.36
CA GLN A 9 16.82 -13.76 21.15
C GLN A 9 17.44 -14.18 19.82
N VAL A 10 17.68 -13.18 18.92
CA VAL A 10 18.22 -13.44 17.59
C VAL A 10 19.42 -12.56 17.27
N SER A 11 20.32 -13.09 16.45
CA SER A 11 21.38 -12.31 15.81
C SER A 11 21.36 -12.55 14.31
N ALA A 12 20.86 -11.59 13.55
CA ALA A 12 20.80 -11.67 12.08
C ALA A 12 22.19 -11.90 11.45
N LYS A 13 23.23 -11.24 11.99
CA LYS A 13 24.62 -11.38 11.49
C LYS A 13 25.21 -12.78 11.72
N LYS A 14 24.89 -13.41 12.85
CA LYS A 14 25.42 -14.74 13.22
C LYS A 14 24.47 -15.89 12.86
N GLY A 15 23.22 -15.58 12.49
CA GLY A 15 22.18 -16.57 12.25
C GLY A 15 21.67 -17.27 13.52
N THR A 16 22.17 -16.88 14.70
CA THR A 16 21.78 -17.51 15.98
C THR A 16 20.34 -17.16 16.33
N GLY A 17 19.55 -18.13 16.76
CA GLY A 17 18.17 -17.96 17.21
C GLY A 17 17.15 -17.78 16.06
N VAL A 18 17.58 -17.77 14.80
CA VAL A 18 16.66 -17.61 13.65
C VAL A 18 15.75 -18.83 13.47
N PRO A 19 16.24 -20.09 13.55
CA PRO A 19 15.36 -21.26 13.48
C PRO A 19 14.30 -21.25 14.59
N GLU A 20 14.71 -20.97 15.82
CA GLU A 20 13.83 -20.92 17.00
C GLU A 20 12.77 -19.81 16.86
N LEU A 21 13.13 -18.66 16.25
CA LEU A 21 12.16 -17.61 15.93
C LEU A 21 11.10 -18.11 14.94
N LEU A 22 11.53 -18.78 13.87
CA LEU A 22 10.62 -19.32 12.86
C LEU A 22 9.68 -20.38 13.45
N GLU A 23 10.19 -21.28 14.27
CA GLU A 23 9.37 -22.28 14.98
C GLU A 23 8.36 -21.60 15.92
N THR A 24 8.78 -20.59 16.65
CA THR A 24 7.88 -19.81 17.52
C THR A 24 6.79 -19.10 16.72
N MET A 25 7.12 -18.52 15.57
CA MET A 25 6.13 -17.87 14.68
C MET A 25 5.10 -18.89 14.17
N LEU A 26 5.53 -20.08 13.76
CA LEU A 26 4.64 -21.16 13.32
C LEU A 26 3.73 -21.61 14.45
N LEU A 27 4.27 -21.82 15.66
CA LEU A 27 3.49 -22.20 16.83
C LEU A 27 2.41 -21.18 17.17
N VAL A 28 2.74 -19.88 17.17
CA VAL A 28 1.77 -18.81 17.42
C VAL A 28 0.70 -18.77 16.33
N ALA A 29 1.05 -18.98 15.06
CA ALA A 29 0.11 -19.04 13.97
C ALA A 29 -0.87 -20.23 14.10
N ASP A 30 -0.35 -21.41 14.47
CA ASP A 30 -1.16 -22.62 14.70
C ASP A 30 -2.14 -22.43 15.85
N MET A 31 -1.70 -21.78 16.94
CA MET A 31 -2.56 -21.47 18.10
C MET A 31 -3.73 -20.53 17.74
N GLN A 32 -3.58 -19.68 16.74
CA GLN A 32 -4.63 -18.77 16.31
C GLN A 32 -5.69 -19.42 15.42
N GLU A 33 -5.46 -20.65 14.95
CA GLU A 33 -6.37 -21.38 14.03
C GLU A 33 -6.90 -20.52 12.87
N LEU A 34 -6.03 -19.77 12.22
CA LEU A 34 -6.41 -18.85 11.13
C LEU A 34 -7.05 -19.62 9.98
N LYS A 35 -8.28 -19.26 9.63
CA LYS A 35 -9.08 -19.91 8.58
C LYS A 35 -9.52 -18.89 7.55
N ALA A 36 -9.52 -19.28 6.27
CA ALA A 36 -10.05 -18.49 5.17
C ALA A 36 -10.92 -19.38 4.26
N ASN A 37 -11.94 -18.78 3.64
CA ASN A 37 -12.75 -19.46 2.67
C ASN A 37 -12.19 -19.19 1.25
N PRO A 38 -11.72 -20.22 0.51
CA PRO A 38 -11.24 -20.04 -0.86
C PRO A 38 -12.37 -19.90 -1.89
N ASP A 39 -13.58 -20.37 -1.60
CA ASP A 39 -14.68 -20.43 -2.55
C ASP A 39 -15.53 -19.14 -2.57
N THR A 40 -14.88 -17.98 -2.49
CA THR A 40 -15.53 -16.67 -2.57
C THR A 40 -14.75 -15.72 -3.49
N ASN A 41 -15.32 -14.56 -3.78
CA ASN A 41 -14.60 -13.51 -4.48
C ASN A 41 -13.32 -13.15 -3.73
N ALA A 42 -12.22 -13.04 -4.48
CA ALA A 42 -10.92 -12.74 -3.91
C ALA A 42 -10.90 -11.36 -3.25
N SER A 43 -10.32 -11.29 -2.08
CA SER A 43 -10.04 -10.02 -1.39
C SER A 43 -8.75 -10.11 -0.58
N GLY A 44 -8.13 -8.97 -0.34
CA GLY A 44 -6.88 -8.88 0.39
C GLY A 44 -6.30 -7.48 0.33
N THR A 45 -4.98 -7.39 0.47
CA THR A 45 -4.29 -6.11 0.63
C THR A 45 -3.13 -5.99 -0.36
N VAL A 46 -2.85 -4.77 -0.81
CA VAL A 46 -1.66 -4.42 -1.60
C VAL A 46 -0.45 -4.36 -0.68
N ILE A 47 0.56 -5.16 -0.97
CA ILE A 47 1.85 -5.10 -0.27
C ILE A 47 2.71 -3.99 -0.85
N GLU A 48 2.80 -3.95 -2.19
CA GLU A 48 3.65 -3.05 -2.94
C GLU A 48 3.04 -2.75 -4.31
N ALA A 49 3.33 -1.58 -4.86
CA ALA A 49 2.97 -1.26 -6.22
C ALA A 49 4.02 -0.37 -6.89
N LYS A 50 4.23 -0.60 -8.19
CA LYS A 50 5.21 0.13 -9.01
C LYS A 50 4.71 0.35 -10.43
N LEU A 51 5.31 1.31 -11.10
CA LEU A 51 5.09 1.53 -12.54
C LEU A 51 6.25 0.93 -13.33
N ASP A 52 6.00 -0.16 -14.03
CA ASP A 52 6.98 -0.80 -14.91
C ASP A 52 6.88 -0.21 -16.32
N LYS A 53 8.00 0.16 -16.92
CA LYS A 53 8.05 0.81 -18.26
C LYS A 53 7.48 -0.05 -19.38
N GLY A 54 7.55 -1.38 -19.25
CA GLY A 54 7.07 -2.32 -20.28
C GLY A 54 5.71 -2.92 -19.97
N ARG A 55 5.43 -3.16 -18.69
CA ARG A 55 4.24 -3.88 -18.20
C ARG A 55 3.13 -2.96 -17.69
N GLY A 56 3.42 -1.66 -17.50
CA GLY A 56 2.50 -0.68 -16.91
C GLY A 56 2.41 -0.81 -15.38
N PRO A 57 1.24 -0.49 -14.79
CA PRO A 57 1.02 -0.66 -13.35
C PRO A 57 1.14 -2.12 -12.94
N VAL A 58 2.01 -2.38 -11.97
CA VAL A 58 2.26 -3.68 -11.37
C VAL A 58 1.99 -3.57 -9.88
N ALA A 59 1.22 -4.50 -9.32
CA ALA A 59 0.93 -4.55 -7.89
C ALA A 59 1.17 -5.94 -7.33
N THR A 60 1.79 -6.02 -6.16
CA THR A 60 1.91 -7.24 -5.37
C THR A 60 0.78 -7.28 -4.35
N LEU A 61 -0.10 -8.25 -4.48
CA LEU A 61 -1.27 -8.47 -3.64
C LEU A 61 -1.02 -9.63 -2.70
N LEU A 62 -1.50 -9.53 -1.47
CA LEU A 62 -1.66 -10.67 -0.58
C LEU A 62 -3.13 -11.07 -0.57
N VAL A 63 -3.44 -12.22 -1.12
CA VAL A 63 -4.80 -12.78 -1.07
C VAL A 63 -5.07 -13.23 0.36
N GLN A 64 -6.12 -12.71 0.99
CA GLN A 64 -6.52 -13.05 2.36
C GLN A 64 -7.77 -13.92 2.39
N ARG A 65 -8.64 -13.79 1.40
CA ARG A 65 -9.90 -14.54 1.28
C ARG A 65 -10.25 -14.73 -0.18
N GLY A 66 -10.93 -15.81 -0.49
CA GLY A 66 -11.31 -16.15 -1.86
C GLY A 66 -10.14 -16.60 -2.70
N THR A 67 -10.38 -16.93 -3.95
CA THR A 67 -9.35 -17.29 -4.93
C THR A 67 -9.35 -16.28 -6.07
N LEU A 68 -8.19 -15.68 -6.33
CA LEU A 68 -8.00 -14.75 -7.44
C LEU A 68 -7.60 -15.51 -8.70
N HIS A 69 -8.28 -15.23 -9.82
CA HIS A 69 -8.00 -15.86 -11.10
C HIS A 69 -7.50 -14.86 -12.14
N THR A 70 -6.71 -15.36 -13.08
CA THR A 70 -6.40 -14.59 -14.28
C THR A 70 -7.68 -14.34 -15.07
N GLY A 71 -7.93 -13.08 -15.44
CA GLY A 71 -9.16 -12.65 -16.10
C GLY A 71 -10.18 -11.97 -15.17
N ASP A 72 -10.03 -12.09 -13.86
CA ASP A 72 -10.90 -11.43 -12.89
C ASP A 72 -10.83 -9.91 -13.01
N SER A 73 -11.96 -9.26 -12.79
CA SER A 73 -12.03 -7.81 -12.66
C SER A 73 -11.81 -7.44 -11.21
N VAL A 74 -10.86 -6.54 -10.95
CA VAL A 74 -10.49 -6.16 -9.58
C VAL A 74 -10.62 -4.65 -9.37
N VAL A 75 -10.99 -4.28 -8.15
CA VAL A 75 -10.87 -2.93 -7.62
C VAL A 75 -9.78 -2.94 -6.55
N VAL A 76 -8.85 -2.03 -6.64
CA VAL A 76 -7.70 -1.92 -5.72
C VAL A 76 -7.61 -0.47 -5.26
N GLY A 77 -8.06 -0.18 -4.05
CA GLY A 77 -8.21 1.21 -3.61
C GLY A 77 -9.15 2.01 -4.52
N THR A 78 -8.61 3.02 -5.20
CA THR A 78 -9.28 3.82 -6.23
C THR A 78 -8.99 3.35 -7.65
N SER A 79 -8.05 2.40 -7.81
CA SER A 79 -7.69 1.82 -9.10
C SER A 79 -8.57 0.60 -9.41
N TYR A 80 -8.70 0.27 -10.68
CA TYR A 80 -9.41 -0.93 -11.13
C TYR A 80 -8.74 -1.51 -12.37
N GLY A 81 -9.09 -2.73 -12.70
CA GLY A 81 -8.55 -3.38 -13.90
C GLY A 81 -9.00 -4.80 -14.06
N ARG A 82 -8.46 -5.47 -15.06
CA ARG A 82 -8.60 -6.89 -15.26
C ARG A 82 -7.25 -7.56 -15.08
N VAL A 83 -7.16 -8.56 -14.25
CA VAL A 83 -5.94 -9.35 -14.05
C VAL A 83 -5.54 -10.02 -15.36
N ARG A 84 -4.53 -9.48 -16.04
CA ARG A 84 -4.03 -10.03 -17.32
C ARG A 84 -3.07 -11.16 -17.10
N LYS A 85 -2.23 -11.05 -16.09
CA LYS A 85 -1.21 -12.01 -15.72
C LYS A 85 -0.96 -11.97 -14.23
N MET A 86 -0.71 -13.14 -13.64
CA MET A 86 -0.29 -13.29 -12.25
C MET A 86 1.04 -14.04 -12.19
N THR A 87 1.89 -13.62 -11.29
CA THR A 87 3.21 -14.22 -11.08
C THR A 87 3.41 -14.43 -9.57
N ASN A 88 3.86 -15.62 -9.19
CA ASN A 88 4.12 -15.95 -7.79
C ASN A 88 5.47 -15.37 -7.30
N ASP A 89 5.80 -15.63 -6.02
CA ASP A 89 7.05 -15.25 -5.36
C ASP A 89 8.32 -15.78 -6.06
N ARG A 90 8.20 -16.87 -6.85
CA ARG A 90 9.31 -17.47 -7.62
C ARG A 90 9.42 -16.94 -9.05
N GLY A 91 8.62 -15.96 -9.44
CA GLY A 91 8.59 -15.40 -10.78
C GLY A 91 7.88 -16.29 -11.82
N MET A 92 7.18 -17.34 -11.39
CA MET A 92 6.42 -18.23 -12.28
C MET A 92 5.02 -17.69 -12.49
N GLU A 93 4.53 -17.81 -13.73
CA GLU A 93 3.15 -17.49 -14.07
C GLU A 93 2.18 -18.50 -13.47
N ILE A 94 1.14 -18.00 -12.80
CA ILE A 94 0.08 -18.80 -12.19
C ILE A 94 -1.28 -18.33 -12.68
N LYS A 95 -2.26 -19.24 -12.70
CA LYS A 95 -3.63 -18.95 -13.15
C LYS A 95 -4.58 -18.63 -12.01
N HIS A 96 -4.27 -19.05 -10.81
CA HIS A 96 -5.06 -18.81 -9.60
C HIS A 96 -4.14 -18.60 -8.40
N ALA A 97 -4.60 -17.80 -7.44
CA ALA A 97 -3.94 -17.52 -6.17
C ALA A 97 -4.94 -17.69 -5.03
N GLU A 98 -4.67 -18.63 -4.14
CA GLU A 98 -5.47 -18.97 -2.97
C GLU A 98 -5.17 -18.04 -1.79
N PRO A 99 -5.95 -18.10 -0.68
CA PRO A 99 -5.65 -17.35 0.54
C PRO A 99 -4.22 -17.60 1.04
N SER A 100 -3.62 -16.56 1.63
CA SER A 100 -2.23 -16.49 2.10
C SER A 100 -1.17 -16.51 0.97
N CYS A 101 -1.58 -16.41 -0.30
CA CYS A 101 -0.66 -16.39 -1.42
C CYS A 101 -0.32 -14.94 -1.81
N PRO A 102 0.98 -14.54 -1.77
CA PRO A 102 1.41 -13.29 -2.38
C PRO A 102 1.50 -13.45 -3.90
N VAL A 103 0.98 -12.49 -4.64
CA VAL A 103 0.95 -12.55 -6.11
C VAL A 103 1.18 -11.19 -6.73
N GLU A 104 2.11 -11.11 -7.68
CA GLU A 104 2.30 -9.94 -8.54
C GLU A 104 1.27 -9.98 -9.67
N ILE A 105 0.51 -8.91 -9.84
CA ILE A 105 -0.49 -8.78 -10.92
C ILE A 105 -0.16 -7.62 -11.85
N ILE A 106 -0.57 -7.76 -13.10
CA ILE A 106 -0.59 -6.69 -14.11
C ILE A 106 -2.00 -6.55 -14.70
N GLY A 107 -2.34 -5.33 -15.13
CA GLY A 107 -3.62 -5.06 -15.79
C GLY A 107 -4.50 -4.03 -15.09
N LEU A 108 -3.98 -3.34 -14.07
CA LEU A 108 -4.61 -2.18 -13.45
C LEU A 108 -4.49 -0.95 -14.36
N ASN A 109 -5.42 0.00 -14.21
CA ASN A 109 -5.40 1.29 -14.93
C ASN A 109 -4.35 2.26 -14.33
N GLU A 110 -4.13 2.19 -13.02
CA GLU A 110 -3.21 3.07 -12.28
C GLU A 110 -2.48 2.27 -11.20
N VAL A 111 -1.40 2.85 -10.67
CA VAL A 111 -0.63 2.29 -9.56
C VAL A 111 -1.40 2.49 -8.25
N PRO A 112 -1.84 1.42 -7.56
CA PRO A 112 -2.50 1.56 -6.26
C PRO A 112 -1.52 1.92 -5.15
N ARG A 113 -2.05 2.28 -3.99
CA ARG A 113 -1.23 2.54 -2.80
C ARG A 113 -0.96 1.24 -2.05
N ALA A 114 0.23 1.15 -1.43
CA ALA A 114 0.51 0.10 -0.47
C ALA A 114 -0.48 0.19 0.71
N GLY A 115 -1.00 -0.96 1.14
CA GLY A 115 -2.05 -1.01 2.16
C GLY A 115 -3.48 -0.89 1.63
N ASP A 116 -3.68 -0.54 0.36
CA ASP A 116 -5.02 -0.53 -0.24
C ASP A 116 -5.65 -1.93 -0.22
N VAL A 117 -6.96 -1.96 0.04
CA VAL A 117 -7.73 -3.21 -0.03
C VAL A 117 -8.14 -3.46 -1.48
N PHE A 118 -7.92 -4.70 -1.94
CA PHE A 118 -8.45 -5.16 -3.22
C PHE A 118 -9.64 -6.10 -3.04
N MET A 119 -10.50 -6.15 -4.06
CA MET A 119 -11.61 -7.09 -4.15
C MET A 119 -11.90 -7.42 -5.63
N SER A 120 -12.14 -8.71 -5.92
CA SER A 120 -12.56 -9.15 -7.25
C SER A 120 -14.07 -9.05 -7.44
N TYR A 121 -14.48 -8.84 -8.69
CA TYR A 121 -15.87 -8.69 -9.11
C TYR A 121 -16.12 -9.43 -10.43
N ASP A 122 -17.33 -9.91 -10.62
CA ASP A 122 -17.73 -10.64 -11.83
C ASP A 122 -17.79 -9.75 -13.09
N SER A 123 -17.96 -8.43 -12.91
CA SER A 123 -18.13 -7.47 -14.00
C SER A 123 -17.11 -6.35 -13.94
N TYR A 124 -16.41 -6.15 -15.06
CA TYR A 124 -15.49 -5.02 -15.23
C TYR A 124 -16.17 -3.65 -15.09
N LYS A 125 -17.40 -3.53 -15.60
CA LYS A 125 -18.19 -2.29 -15.50
C LYS A 125 -18.47 -1.95 -14.04
N LYS A 126 -18.88 -2.95 -13.25
CA LYS A 126 -19.14 -2.78 -11.80
C LYS A 126 -17.85 -2.39 -11.04
N ALA A 127 -16.72 -3.00 -11.41
CA ALA A 127 -15.44 -2.63 -10.82
C ALA A 127 -15.07 -1.16 -11.12
N ALA A 128 -15.25 -0.71 -12.36
CA ALA A 128 -15.00 0.68 -12.76
C ALA A 128 -15.91 1.69 -12.03
N GLU A 129 -17.20 1.38 -11.88
CA GLU A 129 -18.14 2.21 -11.14
C GLU A 129 -17.76 2.36 -9.65
N ILE A 130 -17.39 1.26 -9.00
CA ILE A 130 -16.97 1.27 -7.59
C ILE A 130 -15.68 2.08 -7.40
N ALA A 131 -14.70 1.90 -8.27
CA ALA A 131 -13.46 2.66 -8.23
C ALA A 131 -13.72 4.17 -8.45
N GLY A 132 -14.57 4.53 -9.42
CA GLY A 132 -14.99 5.90 -9.64
C GLY A 132 -15.61 6.55 -8.40
N HIS A 133 -16.57 5.88 -7.78
CA HIS A 133 -17.18 6.38 -6.53
C HIS A 133 -16.17 6.53 -5.37
N ARG A 134 -15.16 5.64 -5.28
CA ARG A 134 -14.11 5.79 -4.27
C ARG A 134 -13.22 6.99 -4.55
N LEU A 135 -12.88 7.22 -5.83
CA LEU A 135 -12.08 8.36 -6.25
C LEU A 135 -12.81 9.68 -5.98
N ASP A 136 -14.10 9.78 -6.32
CA ASP A 136 -14.92 10.98 -6.07
C ASP A 136 -14.97 11.31 -4.57
N LYS A 137 -15.18 10.31 -3.72
CA LYS A 137 -15.16 10.49 -2.25
C LYS A 137 -13.79 10.92 -1.73
N GLN A 138 -12.71 10.42 -2.33
CA GLN A 138 -11.36 10.83 -1.95
C GLN A 138 -11.11 12.30 -2.32
N ILE A 139 -11.47 12.71 -3.54
CA ILE A 139 -11.36 14.10 -4.01
C ILE A 139 -12.18 15.04 -3.12
N GLU A 140 -13.40 14.63 -2.76
CA GLU A 140 -14.25 15.41 -1.87
C GLU A 140 -13.64 15.59 -0.48
N LYS A 141 -13.07 14.54 0.10
CA LYS A 141 -12.33 14.62 1.38
C LYS A 141 -11.12 15.55 1.30
N GLU A 142 -10.35 15.46 0.23
CA GLU A 142 -9.17 16.30 0.00
C GLU A 142 -9.58 17.79 -0.15
N ARG A 143 -10.65 18.07 -0.89
CA ARG A 143 -11.21 19.44 -1.01
C ARG A 143 -11.66 19.99 0.34
N ASN A 144 -12.38 19.18 1.12
CA ASN A 144 -12.88 19.59 2.43
C ASN A 144 -11.74 19.82 3.43
N SER A 145 -10.67 19.04 3.37
CA SER A 145 -9.48 19.22 4.21
C SER A 145 -8.68 20.47 3.82
N THR A 146 -8.62 20.80 2.53
CA THR A 146 -7.90 21.98 2.03
C THR A 146 -8.72 23.27 2.23
N SER A 147 -10.05 23.17 2.24
CA SER A 147 -10.94 24.34 2.45
C SER A 147 -11.04 24.79 3.91
N ALA A 148 -10.56 23.97 4.83
CA ALA A 148 -10.59 24.25 6.27
C ALA A 148 -9.31 24.93 6.79
N MET A 149 -8.63 25.76 5.96
CA MET A 149 -7.67 26.72 6.53
C MET A 149 -8.47 27.72 7.35
N SER A 150 -8.43 27.56 8.67
CA SER A 150 -9.11 28.47 9.59
C SER A 150 -8.44 29.84 9.56
N LEU A 151 -9.20 30.89 9.91
CA LEU A 151 -8.63 32.22 10.11
C LEU A 151 -7.47 32.20 11.13
N GLU A 152 -7.49 31.24 12.05
CA GLU A 152 -6.43 31.01 13.03
C GLU A 152 -5.14 30.46 12.38
N ASP A 153 -5.23 29.58 11.37
CA ASP A 153 -4.06 29.09 10.62
C ASP A 153 -3.46 30.18 9.74
N LEU A 154 -4.29 31.07 9.22
CA LEU A 154 -3.84 32.27 8.50
C LEU A 154 -3.14 33.27 9.43
N ALA A 155 -3.69 33.49 10.62
CA ALA A 155 -3.06 34.33 11.62
C ALA A 155 -1.72 33.78 12.10
N LYS A 156 -1.61 32.46 12.33
CA LYS A 156 -0.33 31.80 12.64
C LYS A 156 0.70 31.95 11.52
N LYS A 157 0.30 31.79 10.26
CA LYS A 157 1.18 31.98 9.10
C LYS A 157 1.69 33.43 8.98
N ILE A 158 0.90 34.39 9.41
CA ILE A 158 1.30 35.82 9.41
C ILE A 158 2.26 36.09 10.58
N ASP A 159 2.06 35.47 11.73
CA ASP A 159 2.92 35.60 12.91
C ASP A 159 4.26 34.85 12.76
N GLU A 160 4.32 33.76 11.99
CA GLU A 160 5.54 32.97 11.74
C GLU A 160 6.60 33.68 10.88
N GLY A 161 6.28 34.84 10.29
CA GLY A 161 7.21 35.64 9.49
C GLY A 161 7.57 35.02 8.14
N ASP A 162 8.63 35.50 7.52
CA ASP A 162 9.08 35.08 6.17
C ASP A 162 9.77 33.71 6.23
N VAL A 163 8.96 32.61 6.25
CA VAL A 163 9.46 31.23 6.21
C VAL A 163 9.88 30.90 4.79
N GLN A 164 11.15 30.61 4.58
CA GLN A 164 11.66 30.14 3.28
C GLN A 164 11.19 28.70 3.02
N GLU A 165 10.39 28.49 1.97
CA GLU A 165 9.95 27.15 1.58
C GLU A 165 10.91 26.53 0.55
N ILE A 166 11.44 25.34 0.88
CA ILE A 166 12.17 24.49 -0.08
C ILE A 166 11.16 23.56 -0.73
N ASN A 167 10.87 23.79 -1.99
CA ASN A 167 9.96 22.98 -2.77
C ASN A 167 10.66 21.73 -3.32
N VAL A 168 10.20 20.54 -2.92
CA VAL A 168 10.80 19.24 -3.28
C VAL A 168 9.83 18.42 -4.12
N LEU A 169 10.36 17.77 -5.16
CA LEU A 169 9.65 16.76 -5.95
C LEU A 169 10.31 15.42 -5.71
N ILE A 170 9.51 14.42 -5.30
CA ILE A 170 9.99 13.06 -4.99
C ILE A 170 9.60 12.14 -6.14
N LYS A 171 10.58 11.37 -6.63
CA LYS A 171 10.36 10.23 -7.51
C LYS A 171 11.04 9.00 -6.94
N ALA A 172 10.32 7.90 -6.86
CA ALA A 172 10.84 6.62 -6.38
C ALA A 172 10.44 5.48 -7.34
N ASP A 173 11.08 4.35 -7.20
CA ASP A 173 10.81 3.14 -7.99
C ASP A 173 9.54 2.41 -7.52
N VAL A 174 9.20 2.54 -6.24
CA VAL A 174 8.00 1.94 -5.62
C VAL A 174 7.22 2.96 -4.80
N GLN A 175 5.92 2.74 -4.70
CA GLN A 175 5.01 3.66 -4.01
C GLN A 175 5.36 3.82 -2.53
N GLY A 176 5.66 2.73 -1.81
CA GLY A 176 6.01 2.77 -0.40
C GLY A 176 7.26 3.61 -0.10
N SER A 177 8.28 3.56 -0.97
CA SER A 177 9.48 4.40 -0.84
C SER A 177 9.16 5.87 -1.03
N ALA A 178 8.30 6.21 -1.99
CA ALA A 178 7.86 7.59 -2.25
C ALA A 178 7.12 8.18 -1.04
N GLU A 179 6.23 7.42 -0.44
CA GLU A 179 5.45 7.81 0.74
C GLU A 179 6.34 7.94 2.00
N ALA A 180 7.26 7.00 2.21
CA ALA A 180 8.20 7.04 3.33
C ALA A 180 9.12 8.27 3.26
N LEU A 181 9.65 8.59 2.07
CA LEU A 181 10.46 9.79 1.85
C LEU A 181 9.67 11.06 2.09
N LYS A 182 8.43 11.13 1.58
CA LYS A 182 7.53 12.27 1.81
C LYS A 182 7.32 12.49 3.32
N ALA A 183 6.91 11.44 4.04
CA ALA A 183 6.65 11.52 5.48
C ALA A 183 7.91 11.87 6.29
N SER A 184 9.10 11.43 5.85
CA SER A 184 10.38 11.77 6.49
C SER A 184 10.75 13.23 6.25
N MET A 185 10.57 13.73 5.02
CA MET A 185 10.88 15.13 4.68
C MET A 185 9.93 16.12 5.35
N GLU A 186 8.65 15.80 5.46
CA GLU A 186 7.66 16.62 6.16
C GLU A 186 7.90 16.73 7.67
N LYS A 187 8.62 15.75 8.25
CA LYS A 187 9.01 15.72 9.67
C LYS A 187 10.38 16.37 9.96
N LEU A 188 11.15 16.68 8.92
CA LEU A 188 12.46 17.31 9.10
C LEU A 188 12.26 18.76 9.58
N GLU A 189 12.65 19.00 10.82
CA GLU A 189 12.84 20.34 11.33
C GLU A 189 14.22 20.84 10.85
N VAL A 190 14.22 21.87 10.01
CA VAL A 190 15.44 22.51 9.55
C VAL A 190 15.69 23.74 10.40
N ASP A 191 16.92 23.91 10.90
CA ASP A 191 17.30 25.07 11.69
C ASP A 191 17.10 26.38 10.89
N GLY A 192 16.46 27.36 11.53
CA GLY A 192 16.07 28.62 10.91
C GLY A 192 14.65 28.58 10.31
N ASN A 193 14.19 29.72 9.78
CA ASN A 193 12.87 29.86 9.16
C ASN A 193 12.76 29.12 7.80
N VAL A 194 13.14 27.83 7.74
CA VAL A 194 13.12 27.02 6.52
C VAL A 194 12.18 25.84 6.68
N ARG A 195 11.23 25.69 5.77
CA ARG A 195 10.27 24.58 5.73
C ARG A 195 10.40 23.80 4.43
N ILE A 196 10.40 22.46 4.52
CA ILE A 196 10.36 21.59 3.34
C ILE A 196 8.90 21.37 2.93
N ASN A 197 8.58 21.74 1.69
CA ASN A 197 7.26 21.53 1.11
C ASN A 197 7.37 20.50 -0.04
N VAL A 198 6.75 19.34 0.12
CA VAL A 198 6.75 18.30 -0.92
C VAL A 198 5.59 18.56 -1.88
N ILE A 199 5.91 19.21 -3.03
CA ILE A 199 4.91 19.55 -4.06
C ILE A 199 4.29 18.29 -4.67
N ARG A 200 5.11 17.26 -4.94
CA ARG A 200 4.67 16.03 -5.59
C ARG A 200 5.52 14.85 -5.21
N SER A 201 4.86 13.72 -4.94
CA SER A 201 5.47 12.42 -4.73
C SER A 201 4.86 11.42 -5.72
N THR A 202 5.68 10.78 -6.54
CA THR A 202 5.22 9.87 -7.62
C THR A 202 6.16 8.70 -7.80
N VAL A 203 5.63 7.62 -8.41
CA VAL A 203 6.37 6.45 -8.88
C VAL A 203 6.73 6.64 -10.36
N GLY A 204 7.96 6.30 -10.76
CA GLY A 204 8.39 6.36 -12.16
C GLY A 204 9.88 6.53 -12.38
#